data_1fa9c459d1d499312b547360b277b643
#
_entry.id   1fa9c459d1d499312b547360b277b643
#
_cell.length_a   1.000
_cell.length_b   1.000
_cell.length_c   1.000
_cell.angle_alpha   90.00
_cell.angle_beta   90.00
_cell.angle_gamma   90.00
#
_symmetry.space_group_name_H-M   'P 1'
#
loop_
_entity.id
_entity.type
_entity.pdbx_description
1 polymer ?
#
loop_
_entity_poly.entity_id
_entity_poly.type
_entity_poly.pdbx_seq_one_letter_code
_entity_poly.pdbx_strand_id
1 'polypeptide(L)'
;MARVGPALGGVLLLLTLLGAVGWSSAGVMEDIPAPPSADRVVFADEPLPEHRWTGLITVEATVRWDREDVWVAIADEAEVERCANEPVSSFFQRCVSTDLNAVAMGEAGTGDEGLTWVVRPGVHYAGYGTIEAPQDLTMAIEWEVHARLNGAATAMLLGTYLILAVAFLVM
;
A
#
# COMPACT_ATOMS: atom_id res chain seq x y z
N MET A 1 10.34 10.05 44.79
CA MET A 1 9.95 10.47 43.41
C MET A 1 11.02 10.24 42.34
N ALA A 2 12.27 9.90 42.67
CA ALA A 2 13.41 9.81 41.76
C ALA A 2 13.46 8.61 40.77
N ARG A 3 12.53 7.65 40.80
CA ARG A 3 12.59 6.44 39.98
C ARG A 3 11.64 6.42 38.78
N VAL A 4 10.76 7.42 38.64
CA VAL A 4 9.74 7.43 37.55
C VAL A 4 10.35 7.87 36.21
N GLY A 5 11.32 8.75 36.24
CA GLY A 5 11.94 9.31 35.04
C GLY A 5 12.71 8.28 34.18
N PRO A 6 13.64 7.50 34.78
CA PRO A 6 14.36 6.46 34.02
C PRO A 6 13.42 5.40 33.42
N ALA A 7 12.36 5.04 34.15
CA ALA A 7 11.36 4.07 33.68
C ALA A 7 10.60 4.63 32.46
N LEU A 8 10.14 5.88 32.50
CA LEU A 8 9.49 6.55 31.38
C LEU A 8 10.41 6.66 30.15
N GLY A 9 11.68 7.03 30.36
CA GLY A 9 12.67 7.07 29.29
C GLY A 9 12.89 5.70 28.65
N GLY A 10 13.00 4.64 29.44
CA GLY A 10 13.13 3.27 28.95
C GLY A 10 11.93 2.81 28.12
N VAL A 11 10.71 3.12 28.57
CA VAL A 11 9.47 2.82 27.83
C VAL A 11 9.43 3.57 26.50
N LEU A 12 9.75 4.86 26.50
CA LEU A 12 9.76 5.67 25.28
C LEU A 12 10.78 5.14 24.27
N LEU A 13 11.97 4.78 24.70
CA LEU A 13 12.99 4.19 23.84
C LEU A 13 12.51 2.87 23.24
N LEU A 14 11.93 2.00 24.07
CA LEU A 14 11.41 0.71 23.63
C LEU A 14 10.31 0.90 22.57
N LEU A 15 9.35 1.79 22.81
CA LEU A 15 8.28 2.09 21.85
C LEU A 15 8.83 2.68 20.53
N THR A 16 9.88 3.51 20.62
CA THR A 16 10.53 4.06 19.41
C THR A 16 11.21 2.96 18.62
N LEU A 17 11.92 2.06 19.27
CA LEU A 17 12.58 0.92 18.62
C LEU A 17 11.58 -0.04 17.99
N LEU A 18 10.51 -0.40 18.70
CA LEU A 18 9.45 -1.26 18.18
C LEU A 18 8.73 -0.60 16.98
N GLY A 19 8.45 0.70 17.08
CA GLY A 19 7.83 1.45 15.99
C GLY A 19 8.75 1.63 14.77
N ALA A 20 10.08 1.71 14.97
CA ALA A 20 11.05 1.80 13.88
C ALA A 20 11.25 0.45 13.16
N VAL A 21 11.21 -0.68 13.90
CA VAL A 21 11.19 -2.02 13.30
C VAL A 21 9.91 -2.22 12.49
N GLY A 22 8.78 -1.70 13.01
CA GLY A 22 7.49 -1.78 12.35
C GLY A 22 6.75 -3.09 12.60
N TRP A 23 5.64 -3.20 11.92
CA TRP A 23 4.76 -4.36 11.93
C TRP A 23 4.45 -4.75 10.49
N SER A 24 4.40 -6.05 10.20
CA SER A 24 4.02 -6.58 8.90
C SER A 24 2.83 -7.54 9.04
N SER A 25 2.01 -7.57 8.01
CA SER A 25 0.94 -8.54 7.82
C SER A 25 0.93 -8.96 6.38
N ALA A 26 0.69 -10.23 6.13
CA ALA A 26 0.62 -10.80 4.79
C ALA A 26 -0.57 -11.77 4.70
N GLY A 27 -1.02 -12.00 3.48
CA GLY A 27 -2.07 -12.96 3.19
C GLY A 27 -2.10 -13.32 1.72
N VAL A 28 -2.92 -14.31 1.41
CA VAL A 28 -3.15 -14.78 0.04
C VAL A 28 -4.65 -14.75 -0.20
N MET A 29 -5.05 -14.29 -1.37
CA MET A 29 -6.41 -14.39 -1.89
C MET A 29 -6.36 -15.32 -3.11
N GLU A 30 -7.03 -16.44 -3.00
CA GLU A 30 -7.15 -17.44 -4.07
C GLU A 30 -8.46 -17.27 -4.81
N ASP A 31 -8.57 -17.88 -6.00
CA ASP A 31 -9.78 -17.93 -6.80
C ASP A 31 -10.36 -16.55 -7.21
N ILE A 32 -9.52 -15.54 -7.38
CA ILE A 32 -9.96 -14.24 -7.89
C ILE A 32 -10.34 -14.40 -9.35
N PRO A 33 -11.55 -13.99 -9.76
CA PRO A 33 -11.98 -14.11 -11.16
C PRO A 33 -11.06 -13.31 -12.08
N ALA A 34 -10.62 -13.92 -13.18
CA ALA A 34 -9.89 -13.19 -14.21
C ALA A 34 -10.80 -12.13 -14.88
N PRO A 35 -10.25 -11.00 -15.37
CA PRO A 35 -11.04 -9.99 -16.05
C PRO A 35 -11.76 -10.60 -17.27
N PRO A 36 -13.02 -10.23 -17.51
CA PRO A 36 -13.82 -10.83 -18.59
C PRO A 36 -13.36 -10.45 -20.01
N SER A 37 -12.53 -9.44 -20.14
CA SER A 37 -12.02 -8.94 -21.42
C SER A 37 -10.58 -8.49 -21.29
N ALA A 38 -9.79 -8.73 -22.36
CA ALA A 38 -8.46 -8.18 -22.49
C ALA A 38 -8.48 -6.65 -22.47
N ASP A 39 -7.38 -6.07 -22.01
CA ASP A 39 -7.07 -4.63 -22.09
C ASP A 39 -7.95 -3.69 -21.26
N ARG A 40 -8.86 -4.19 -20.41
CA ARG A 40 -9.68 -3.33 -19.56
C ARG A 40 -9.42 -3.60 -18.08
N VAL A 41 -9.30 -2.51 -17.32
CA VAL A 41 -9.21 -2.61 -15.85
C VAL A 41 -10.56 -2.98 -15.25
N VAL A 42 -10.51 -3.86 -14.25
CA VAL A 42 -11.60 -4.13 -13.31
C VAL A 42 -11.14 -3.66 -11.95
N PHE A 43 -11.87 -2.71 -11.36
CA PHE A 43 -11.59 -2.22 -10.02
C PHE A 43 -12.37 -3.03 -8.98
N ALA A 44 -11.80 -3.14 -7.78
CA ALA A 44 -12.49 -3.67 -6.64
C ALA A 44 -13.70 -2.78 -6.28
N ASP A 45 -14.78 -3.38 -5.81
CA ASP A 45 -15.99 -2.67 -5.40
C ASP A 45 -15.78 -1.83 -4.13
N GLU A 46 -14.84 -2.25 -3.29
CA GLU A 46 -14.50 -1.57 -2.04
C GLU A 46 -13.15 -0.88 -2.15
N PRO A 47 -13.02 0.34 -1.59
CA PRO A 47 -11.75 1.04 -1.56
C PRO A 47 -10.76 0.35 -0.62
N LEU A 48 -9.48 0.55 -0.90
CA LEU A 48 -8.41 0.15 -0.01
C LEU A 48 -8.52 0.91 1.32
N PRO A 49 -8.11 0.29 2.45
CA PRO A 49 -8.16 0.95 3.75
C PRO A 49 -7.39 2.28 3.76
N GLU A 50 -8.07 3.34 4.18
CA GLU A 50 -7.46 4.66 4.32
C GLU A 50 -6.37 4.67 5.39
N HIS A 51 -5.24 5.28 5.09
CA HIS A 51 -4.18 5.54 6.06
C HIS A 51 -4.15 7.01 6.47
N ARG A 52 -4.64 7.31 7.68
CA ARG A 52 -4.77 8.69 8.20
C ARG A 52 -3.53 9.20 8.95
N TRP A 53 -2.59 8.32 9.30
CA TRP A 53 -1.42 8.64 10.14
C TRP A 53 -0.14 8.87 9.34
N THR A 54 -0.25 9.33 8.11
CA THR A 54 0.88 9.52 7.17
C THR A 54 1.97 10.44 7.68
N GLY A 55 1.64 11.36 8.61
CA GLY A 55 2.64 12.22 9.26
C GLY A 55 3.54 11.49 10.27
N LEU A 56 3.15 10.31 10.76
CA LEU A 56 3.88 9.57 11.80
C LEU A 56 4.32 8.18 11.34
N ILE A 57 3.52 7.54 10.48
CA ILE A 57 3.70 6.15 10.05
C ILE A 57 3.81 6.12 8.54
N THR A 58 4.75 5.34 8.04
CA THR A 58 4.81 4.95 6.62
C THR A 58 4.23 3.54 6.52
N VAL A 59 3.31 3.37 5.58
CA VAL A 59 2.73 2.06 5.23
C VAL A 59 3.12 1.76 3.80
N GLU A 60 3.77 0.63 3.59
CA GLU A 60 4.11 0.09 2.27
C GLU A 60 3.28 -1.18 2.06
N ALA A 61 2.61 -1.27 0.93
CA ALA A 61 1.88 -2.46 0.50
C ALA A 61 2.58 -3.05 -0.72
N THR A 62 2.85 -4.34 -0.68
CA THR A 62 3.37 -5.09 -1.82
C THR A 62 2.35 -6.12 -2.22
N VAL A 63 2.06 -6.20 -3.51
CA VAL A 63 1.10 -7.12 -4.11
C VAL A 63 1.82 -7.93 -5.16
N ARG A 64 1.70 -9.26 -5.11
CA ARG A 64 2.21 -10.20 -6.12
C ARG A 64 1.07 -11.01 -6.69
N TRP A 65 1.22 -11.49 -7.91
CA TRP A 65 0.21 -12.31 -8.59
C TRP A 65 0.88 -13.40 -9.42
N ASP A 66 0.18 -14.50 -9.60
CA ASP A 66 0.70 -15.74 -10.20
C ASP A 66 0.54 -15.84 -11.72
N ARG A 67 0.19 -14.70 -12.39
CA ARG A 67 -0.09 -14.71 -13.83
C ARG A 67 0.75 -13.70 -14.59
N GLU A 68 1.39 -14.15 -15.67
CA GLU A 68 2.21 -13.31 -16.53
C GLU A 68 1.40 -12.36 -17.45
N ASP A 69 0.14 -12.71 -17.77
CA ASP A 69 -0.74 -11.92 -18.63
C ASP A 69 -1.54 -10.83 -17.87
N VAL A 70 -1.42 -10.81 -16.54
CA VAL A 70 -2.11 -9.85 -15.66
C VAL A 70 -1.21 -8.69 -15.30
N TRP A 71 -1.79 -7.51 -15.25
CA TRP A 71 -1.22 -6.31 -14.64
C TRP A 71 -2.13 -5.82 -13.51
N VAL A 72 -1.52 -5.20 -12.50
CA VAL A 72 -2.22 -4.69 -11.31
C VAL A 72 -1.96 -3.20 -11.17
N ALA A 73 -2.96 -2.43 -10.78
CA ALA A 73 -2.84 -1.00 -10.59
C ALA A 73 -3.54 -0.55 -9.30
N ILE A 74 -3.05 0.55 -8.75
CA ILE A 74 -3.72 1.32 -7.71
C ILE A 74 -4.11 2.67 -8.32
N ALA A 75 -5.38 3.01 -8.25
CA ALA A 75 -5.91 4.28 -8.78
C ALA A 75 -6.63 5.05 -7.66
N ASP A 76 -6.71 6.37 -7.81
CA ASP A 76 -7.52 7.20 -6.95
C ASP A 76 -9.01 7.16 -7.37
N GLU A 77 -9.87 7.67 -6.51
CA GLU A 77 -11.33 7.68 -6.74
C GLU A 77 -11.70 8.42 -8.03
N ALA A 78 -11.01 9.52 -8.35
CA ALA A 78 -11.31 10.32 -9.54
C ALA A 78 -11.03 9.52 -10.83
N GLU A 79 -9.98 8.73 -10.84
CA GLU A 79 -9.65 7.87 -11.98
C GLU A 79 -10.64 6.71 -12.11
N VAL A 80 -11.04 6.11 -11.00
CA VAL A 80 -12.07 5.06 -11.00
C VAL A 80 -13.39 5.59 -11.54
N GLU A 81 -13.82 6.77 -11.10
CA GLU A 81 -15.02 7.45 -11.62
C GLU A 81 -14.89 7.78 -13.11
N ARG A 82 -13.72 8.24 -13.56
CA ARG A 82 -13.46 8.47 -14.98
C ARG A 82 -13.69 7.20 -15.78
N CYS A 83 -13.10 6.11 -15.35
CA CYS A 83 -13.23 4.81 -16.02
C CYS A 83 -14.66 4.26 -16.01
N ALA A 84 -15.40 4.47 -14.92
CA ALA A 84 -16.79 4.01 -14.79
C ALA A 84 -17.75 4.81 -15.70
N ASN A 85 -17.49 6.10 -15.90
CA ASN A 85 -18.34 6.99 -16.69
C ASN A 85 -18.02 7.01 -18.19
N GLU A 86 -16.95 6.37 -18.61
CA GLU A 86 -16.58 6.33 -20.02
C GLU A 86 -17.49 5.39 -20.83
N PRO A 87 -18.07 5.89 -21.94
CA PRO A 87 -18.91 5.06 -22.79
C PRO A 87 -18.08 3.94 -23.43
N VAL A 88 -18.59 2.72 -23.34
CA VAL A 88 -18.01 1.56 -24.03
C VAL A 88 -18.18 1.76 -25.54
N SER A 89 -17.21 2.34 -26.21
CA SER A 89 -17.19 2.39 -27.66
C SER A 89 -16.24 1.33 -28.18
N SER A 90 -16.68 0.58 -29.20
CA SER A 90 -15.92 -0.50 -29.81
C SER A 90 -14.64 -0.04 -30.54
N PHE A 91 -14.40 1.25 -30.64
CA PHE A 91 -13.25 1.83 -31.38
C PHE A 91 -12.16 2.42 -30.48
N PHE A 92 -12.47 2.72 -29.23
CA PHE A 92 -11.49 3.25 -28.28
C PHE A 92 -11.62 2.49 -26.98
N GLN A 93 -10.70 1.58 -26.75
CA GLN A 93 -10.52 0.97 -25.45
C GLN A 93 -9.94 2.02 -24.52
N ARG A 94 -10.67 2.38 -23.50
CA ARG A 94 -10.24 3.32 -22.46
C ARG A 94 -10.10 2.59 -21.14
N CYS A 95 -9.27 3.13 -20.27
CA CYS A 95 -8.91 2.47 -19.01
C CYS A 95 -8.22 1.11 -19.23
N VAL A 96 -7.35 1.09 -20.21
CA VAL A 96 -6.36 0.04 -20.44
C VAL A 96 -5.06 0.43 -19.71
N SER A 97 -4.13 -0.51 -19.59
CA SER A 97 -2.86 -0.26 -18.89
C SER A 97 -2.10 0.99 -19.37
N THR A 98 -2.19 1.31 -20.67
CA THR A 98 -1.50 2.46 -21.28
C THR A 98 -2.20 3.81 -21.13
N ASP A 99 -3.50 3.82 -20.75
CA ASP A 99 -4.33 5.03 -20.62
C ASP A 99 -4.76 5.28 -19.17
N LEU A 100 -4.47 4.36 -18.26
CA LEU A 100 -4.81 4.46 -16.86
C LEU A 100 -3.86 5.42 -16.13
N ASN A 101 -4.41 6.45 -15.48
CA ASN A 101 -3.65 7.32 -14.60
C ASN A 101 -3.49 6.68 -13.21
N ALA A 102 -2.71 5.62 -13.15
CA ALA A 102 -2.49 4.87 -11.92
C ALA A 102 -1.54 5.61 -10.97
N VAL A 103 -1.82 5.55 -9.67
CA VAL A 103 -0.91 6.03 -8.60
C VAL A 103 0.30 5.09 -8.48
N ALA A 104 0.08 3.80 -8.72
CA ALA A 104 1.10 2.77 -8.84
C ALA A 104 0.59 1.67 -9.78
N MET A 105 1.48 1.07 -10.55
CA MET A 105 1.14 -0.01 -11.49
C MET A 105 2.29 -1.01 -11.58
N GLY A 106 1.93 -2.30 -11.58
CA GLY A 106 2.80 -3.41 -11.92
C GLY A 106 2.39 -3.97 -13.28
N GLU A 107 3.35 -4.07 -14.17
CA GLU A 107 3.11 -4.50 -15.55
C GLU A 107 2.87 -6.01 -15.65
N ALA A 108 2.28 -6.43 -16.74
CA ALA A 108 2.19 -7.86 -17.06
C ALA A 108 3.59 -8.49 -17.18
N GLY A 109 3.75 -9.72 -16.69
CA GLY A 109 5.05 -10.38 -16.62
C GLY A 109 5.90 -10.04 -15.40
N THR A 110 5.47 -9.12 -14.52
CA THR A 110 6.20 -8.74 -13.31
C THR A 110 5.54 -9.24 -12.02
N GLY A 111 4.63 -10.20 -12.10
CA GLY A 111 3.88 -10.71 -10.96
C GLY A 111 4.74 -11.21 -9.80
N ASP A 112 5.86 -11.87 -10.09
CA ASP A 112 6.82 -12.36 -9.10
C ASP A 112 7.56 -11.21 -8.38
N GLU A 113 7.90 -10.14 -9.10
CA GLU A 113 8.51 -8.94 -8.52
C GLU A 113 7.49 -8.16 -7.69
N GLY A 114 6.26 -8.14 -8.16
CA GLY A 114 5.14 -7.50 -7.54
C GLY A 114 5.10 -5.99 -7.72
N LEU A 115 4.02 -5.40 -7.24
CA LEU A 115 3.80 -3.97 -7.15
C LEU A 115 4.00 -3.51 -5.70
N THR A 116 4.97 -2.63 -5.46
CA THR A 116 5.12 -1.97 -4.15
C THR A 116 4.58 -0.55 -4.21
N TRP A 117 3.68 -0.22 -3.30
CA TRP A 117 3.04 1.08 -3.19
C TRP A 117 3.15 1.64 -1.77
N VAL A 118 3.60 2.89 -1.66
CA VAL A 118 3.55 3.64 -0.40
C VAL A 118 2.16 4.25 -0.27
N VAL A 119 1.42 3.81 0.74
CA VAL A 119 0.03 4.25 0.98
C VAL A 119 0.01 5.75 1.27
N ARG A 120 -0.75 6.50 0.48
CA ARG A 120 -0.95 7.94 0.59
C ARG A 120 -2.33 8.26 1.17
N PRO A 121 -2.52 9.47 1.70
CA PRO A 121 -3.86 9.95 2.07
C PRO A 121 -4.79 9.98 0.86
N GLY A 122 -6.07 9.67 1.06
CA GLY A 122 -7.08 9.66 0.02
C GLY A 122 -7.70 8.28 -0.17
N VAL A 123 -8.76 8.24 -0.96
CA VAL A 123 -9.47 7.01 -1.31
C VAL A 123 -8.81 6.41 -2.54
N HIS A 124 -8.39 5.15 -2.43
CA HIS A 124 -7.71 4.42 -3.48
C HIS A 124 -8.39 3.07 -3.70
N TYR A 125 -8.33 2.59 -4.92
CA TYR A 125 -8.89 1.30 -5.32
C TYR A 125 -7.80 0.46 -5.97
N ALA A 126 -7.84 -0.84 -5.69
CA ALA A 126 -7.07 -1.82 -6.43
C ALA A 126 -7.81 -2.17 -7.72
N GLY A 127 -7.09 -2.25 -8.81
CA GLY A 127 -7.61 -2.70 -10.09
C GLY A 127 -6.63 -3.65 -10.76
N TYR A 128 -7.14 -4.49 -11.64
CA TYR A 128 -6.34 -5.41 -12.42
C TYR A 128 -6.92 -5.59 -13.83
N GLY A 129 -6.08 -5.97 -14.75
CA GLY A 129 -6.46 -6.24 -16.13
C GLY A 129 -5.55 -7.27 -16.77
N THR A 130 -5.91 -7.73 -17.96
CA THR A 130 -5.09 -8.68 -18.74
C THR A 130 -4.71 -8.05 -20.07
N ILE A 131 -3.56 -8.47 -20.62
CA ILE A 131 -3.12 -8.07 -21.98
C ILE A 131 -3.67 -8.97 -23.06
N GLU A 132 -4.14 -10.17 -22.70
CA GLU A 132 -4.73 -11.16 -23.61
C GLU A 132 -6.04 -11.68 -23.03
N ALA A 133 -6.85 -12.32 -23.86
CA ALA A 133 -8.05 -12.98 -23.38
C ALA A 133 -7.65 -14.11 -22.40
N PRO A 134 -8.17 -14.13 -21.16
CA PRO A 134 -7.70 -15.06 -20.15
C PRO A 134 -8.02 -16.49 -20.54
N GLN A 135 -7.02 -17.36 -20.47
CA GLN A 135 -7.19 -18.80 -20.69
C GLN A 135 -7.69 -19.50 -19.40
N ASP A 136 -7.24 -19.01 -18.26
CA ASP A 136 -7.67 -19.48 -16.95
C ASP A 136 -8.67 -18.49 -16.34
N LEU A 137 -9.64 -19.03 -15.61
CA LEU A 137 -10.75 -18.24 -15.07
C LEU A 137 -10.44 -17.58 -13.73
N THR A 138 -9.35 -17.98 -13.06
CA THR A 138 -8.97 -17.49 -11.73
C THR A 138 -7.47 -17.18 -11.64
N MET A 139 -7.12 -16.37 -10.65
CA MET A 139 -5.75 -16.07 -10.27
C MET A 139 -5.61 -15.99 -8.75
N ALA A 140 -4.38 -16.08 -8.25
CA ALA A 140 -4.06 -15.82 -6.86
C ALA A 140 -3.30 -14.49 -6.71
N ILE A 141 -3.62 -13.76 -5.65
CA ILE A 141 -2.92 -12.53 -5.27
C ILE A 141 -2.37 -12.72 -3.86
N GLU A 142 -1.05 -12.54 -3.74
CA GLU A 142 -0.37 -12.43 -2.46
C GLU A 142 -0.20 -10.97 -2.11
N TRP A 143 -0.47 -10.60 -0.87
CA TRP A 143 -0.26 -9.25 -0.39
C TRP A 143 0.55 -9.23 0.89
N GLU A 144 1.38 -8.22 1.04
CA GLU A 144 2.16 -7.93 2.24
C GLU A 144 2.05 -6.44 2.54
N VAL A 145 1.74 -6.11 3.79
CA VAL A 145 1.71 -4.72 4.27
C VAL A 145 2.73 -4.56 5.36
N HIS A 146 3.59 -3.56 5.24
CA HIS A 146 4.58 -3.19 6.24
C HIS A 146 4.34 -1.76 6.74
N ALA A 147 4.11 -1.61 8.04
CA ALA A 147 3.88 -0.33 8.70
C ALA A 147 4.99 -0.02 9.69
N ARG A 148 5.61 1.15 9.59
CA ARG A 148 6.70 1.60 10.47
C ARG A 148 6.60 3.09 10.78
N LEU A 149 7.20 3.52 11.88
CA LEU A 149 7.39 4.95 12.13
C LEU A 149 8.19 5.57 10.99
N ASN A 150 7.74 6.71 10.49
CA ASN A 150 8.52 7.45 9.51
C ASN A 150 9.76 8.11 10.16
N GLY A 151 10.71 8.54 9.33
CA GLY A 151 11.97 9.10 9.81
C GLY A 151 11.78 10.35 10.69
N ALA A 152 10.77 11.19 10.40
CA ALA A 152 10.48 12.39 11.18
C ALA A 152 9.95 12.03 12.58
N ALA A 153 9.00 11.12 12.67
CA ALA A 153 8.46 10.63 13.94
C ALA A 153 9.54 9.96 14.79
N THR A 154 10.37 9.11 14.16
CA THR A 154 11.51 8.47 14.84
C THR A 154 12.50 9.52 15.40
N ALA A 155 12.86 10.52 14.61
CA ALA A 155 13.78 11.59 15.03
C ALA A 155 13.18 12.42 16.18
N MET A 156 11.88 12.76 16.13
CA MET A 156 11.19 13.47 17.21
C MET A 156 11.18 12.67 18.52
N LEU A 157 10.89 11.38 18.47
CA LEU A 157 10.87 10.53 19.66
C LEU A 157 12.25 10.34 20.26
N LEU A 158 13.27 10.12 19.43
CA LEU A 158 14.67 10.05 19.88
C LEU A 158 15.17 11.38 20.46
N GLY A 159 14.82 12.51 19.84
CA GLY A 159 15.15 13.83 20.35
C GLY A 159 14.51 14.10 21.71
N THR A 160 13.25 13.73 21.88
CA THR A 160 12.55 13.83 23.17
C THR A 160 13.21 12.97 24.24
N TYR A 161 13.60 11.74 23.89
CA TYR A 161 14.33 10.86 24.81
C TYR A 161 15.66 11.49 25.25
N LEU A 162 16.45 12.04 24.33
CA LEU A 162 17.72 12.70 24.61
C LEU A 162 17.55 13.90 25.57
N ILE A 163 16.57 14.75 25.33
CA ILE A 163 16.26 15.89 26.20
C ILE A 163 15.92 15.43 27.61
N LEU A 164 15.07 14.41 27.72
CA LEU A 164 14.71 13.84 29.03
C LEU A 164 15.93 13.24 29.73
N ALA A 165 16.78 12.49 29.03
CA ALA A 165 17.99 11.90 29.58
C ALA A 165 18.97 12.96 30.12
N VAL A 166 19.21 14.04 29.35
CA VAL A 166 20.07 15.15 29.78
C VAL A 166 19.48 15.89 31.01
N ALA A 167 18.17 16.18 31.00
CA ALA A 167 17.50 16.81 32.12
C ALA A 167 17.65 16.00 33.43
N PHE A 168 17.64 14.67 33.33
CA PHE A 168 17.86 13.78 34.47
C PHE A 168 19.30 13.72 34.97
N LEU A 169 20.28 13.91 34.09
CA LEU A 169 21.69 13.90 34.47
C LEU A 169 22.12 15.20 35.16
N VAL A 170 21.39 16.31 34.93
CA VAL A 170 21.70 17.64 35.47
C VAL A 170 20.97 17.94 36.79
N MET A 171 19.92 17.17 37.11
CA MET A 171 19.21 17.24 38.39
C MET A 171 19.78 16.29 39.45
#